data_82bb9b9b0149b89f5be719f1a1043679
#
_entry.id   82bb9b9b0149b89f5be719f1a1043679
#
_cell.length_a   1.000
_cell.length_b   1.000
_cell.length_c   1.000
_cell.angle_alpha   90.00
_cell.angle_beta   90.00
_cell.angle_gamma   90.00
#
_symmetry.space_group_name_H-M   'P 1'
#
loop_
_entity.id
_entity.type
_entity.pdbx_description
1 polymer ?
#
loop_
_entity_poly.entity_id
_entity_poly.type
_entity_poly.pdbx_seq_one_letter_code
_entity_poly.pdbx_strand_id
1 'polypeptide(L)'
;TAQIPSEDKHNYSKNYLLGRLDILMGGRCAEKLIFKDTTTGAGNDISVATDIAKNMVTQWGMSDKIGPLHFKTGSEEVFLGREISNGRDFSDELSASIDKEVSEIIKNAEKNADNILANNINSLHDVAKALLDRETITGEQMLEIITSGSTEKPKVSKAKTKSTRRSSSVKEKK
;
A
#
# COMPACT_ATOMS: atom_id res chain seq x y z
N THR A 1 9.65 10.65 -6.62
CA THR A 1 10.61 10.15 -5.62
C THR A 1 11.73 9.40 -6.33
N ALA A 2 12.99 9.75 -6.10
CA ALA A 2 14.14 9.03 -6.62
C ALA A 2 14.77 8.21 -5.49
N GLN A 3 14.87 6.89 -5.67
CA GLN A 3 15.62 6.01 -4.79
C GLN A 3 16.94 5.64 -5.46
N ILE A 4 18.05 5.96 -4.80
CA ILE A 4 19.36 5.53 -5.24
C ILE A 4 19.67 4.20 -4.54
N PRO A 5 19.88 3.09 -5.28
CA PRO A 5 20.23 1.82 -4.67
C PRO A 5 21.56 1.95 -3.91
N SER A 6 21.57 1.56 -2.65
CA SER A 6 22.78 1.55 -1.83
C SER A 6 23.65 0.31 -2.05
N GLU A 7 23.12 -0.73 -2.66
CA GLU A 7 23.81 -2.00 -2.96
C GLU A 7 23.23 -2.63 -4.24
N ASP A 8 24.08 -3.28 -5.03
CA ASP A 8 23.67 -4.13 -6.15
C ASP A 8 23.09 -5.45 -5.61
N LYS A 9 21.78 -5.47 -5.34
CA LYS A 9 21.09 -6.68 -4.90
C LYS A 9 20.66 -7.49 -6.11
N HIS A 10 21.33 -8.62 -6.33
CA HIS A 10 20.98 -9.57 -7.41
C HIS A 10 19.79 -10.47 -7.05
N ASN A 11 19.46 -10.60 -5.75
CA ASN A 11 18.35 -11.43 -5.26
C ASN A 11 17.47 -10.66 -4.31
N TYR A 12 16.16 -10.70 -4.53
CA TYR A 12 15.15 -10.06 -3.69
C TYR A 12 14.40 -11.11 -2.86
N SER A 13 14.30 -10.90 -1.56
CA SER A 13 13.48 -11.75 -0.69
C SER A 13 11.99 -11.44 -0.85
N LYS A 14 11.11 -12.40 -0.51
CA LYS A 14 9.65 -12.22 -0.47
C LYS A 14 9.26 -10.98 0.36
N ASN A 15 9.85 -10.82 1.55
CA ASN A 15 9.55 -9.69 2.42
C ASN A 15 9.97 -8.35 1.82
N TYR A 16 11.10 -8.30 1.13
CA TYR A 16 11.52 -7.08 0.41
C TYR A 16 10.52 -6.69 -0.67
N LEU A 17 10.05 -7.66 -1.46
CA LEU A 17 9.09 -7.41 -2.52
C LEU A 17 7.73 -6.97 -1.97
N LEU A 18 7.25 -7.59 -0.88
CA LEU A 18 6.03 -7.14 -0.19
C LEU A 18 6.15 -5.70 0.31
N GLY A 19 7.26 -5.34 0.95
CA GLY A 19 7.50 -3.94 1.35
C GLY A 19 7.57 -2.98 0.16
N ARG A 20 8.10 -3.42 -0.98
CA ARG A 20 8.09 -2.61 -2.21
C ARG A 20 6.68 -2.39 -2.74
N LEU A 21 5.79 -3.39 -2.65
CA LEU A 21 4.38 -3.24 -2.99
C LEU A 21 3.68 -2.23 -2.06
N ASP A 22 3.96 -2.27 -0.76
CA ASP A 22 3.42 -1.29 0.21
C ASP A 22 3.83 0.15 -0.17
N ILE A 23 5.08 0.35 -0.60
CA ILE A 23 5.58 1.66 -1.07
C ILE A 23 4.85 2.12 -2.32
N LEU A 24 4.66 1.24 -3.32
CA LEU A 24 3.96 1.56 -4.57
C LEU A 24 2.49 1.93 -4.32
N MET A 25 1.83 1.31 -3.33
CA MET A 25 0.46 1.66 -2.95
C MET A 25 0.38 2.96 -2.14
N GLY A 26 1.49 3.45 -1.57
CA GLY A 26 1.51 4.59 -0.66
C GLY A 26 0.92 5.88 -1.23
N GLY A 27 1.25 6.23 -2.48
CA GLY A 27 0.73 7.44 -3.15
C GLY A 27 -0.79 7.43 -3.26
N ARG A 28 -1.35 6.33 -3.77
CA ARG A 28 -2.80 6.13 -3.88
C ARG A 28 -3.51 6.17 -2.51
N CYS A 29 -2.92 5.51 -1.51
CA CYS A 29 -3.48 5.50 -0.16
C CYS A 29 -3.46 6.89 0.47
N ALA A 30 -2.41 7.68 0.24
CA ALA A 30 -2.33 9.06 0.70
C ALA A 30 -3.42 9.95 0.06
N GLU A 31 -3.62 9.85 -1.27
CA GLU A 31 -4.71 10.57 -1.97
C GLU A 31 -6.08 10.21 -1.36
N LYS A 32 -6.37 8.92 -1.24
CA LYS A 32 -7.62 8.42 -0.67
C LYS A 32 -7.83 8.87 0.77
N LEU A 33 -6.76 8.89 1.58
CA LEU A 33 -6.83 9.30 2.98
C LEU A 33 -7.11 10.81 3.13
N ILE A 34 -6.43 11.65 2.34
CA ILE A 34 -6.48 13.12 2.46
C ILE A 34 -7.65 13.70 1.66
N PHE A 35 -7.78 13.33 0.38
CA PHE A 35 -8.74 13.93 -0.54
C PHE A 35 -10.06 13.16 -0.64
N LYS A 36 -10.14 11.96 -0.05
CA LYS A 36 -11.29 11.04 -0.15
C LYS A 36 -11.62 10.67 -1.60
N ASP A 37 -10.64 10.79 -2.48
CA ASP A 37 -10.73 10.49 -3.91
C ASP A 37 -9.46 9.82 -4.40
N THR A 38 -9.48 9.29 -5.61
CA THR A 38 -8.33 8.64 -6.23
C THR A 38 -8.19 9.14 -7.66
N THR A 39 -6.95 9.49 -8.04
CA THR A 39 -6.65 10.00 -9.38
C THR A 39 -5.95 8.97 -10.26
N THR A 40 -5.77 9.29 -11.53
CA THR A 40 -4.99 8.47 -12.46
C THR A 40 -3.48 8.53 -12.18
N GLY A 41 -3.02 9.39 -11.27
CA GLY A 41 -1.60 9.59 -10.95
C GLY A 41 -0.90 8.33 -10.47
N ALA A 42 -1.63 7.44 -9.77
CA ALA A 42 -1.10 6.16 -9.30
C ALA A 42 -1.08 5.04 -10.36
N GLY A 43 -1.49 5.32 -11.60
CA GLY A 43 -1.67 4.27 -12.63
C GLY A 43 -0.39 3.49 -12.93
N ASN A 44 0.75 4.15 -13.02
CA ASN A 44 2.04 3.50 -13.23
C ASN A 44 2.46 2.62 -12.04
N ASP A 45 2.27 3.10 -10.81
CA ASP A 45 2.63 2.36 -9.60
C ASP A 45 1.78 1.10 -9.45
N ILE A 46 0.49 1.18 -9.80
CA ILE A 46 -0.42 0.02 -9.82
C ILE A 46 0.04 -1.00 -10.87
N SER A 47 0.45 -0.55 -12.06
CA SER A 47 0.96 -1.44 -13.12
C SER A 47 2.20 -2.19 -12.63
N VAL A 48 3.20 -1.46 -12.13
CA VAL A 48 4.45 -2.04 -11.60
C VAL A 48 4.16 -3.00 -10.44
N ALA A 49 3.26 -2.63 -9.52
CA ALA A 49 2.87 -3.51 -8.42
C ALA A 49 2.20 -4.80 -8.90
N THR A 50 1.35 -4.70 -9.92
CA THR A 50 0.68 -5.87 -10.52
C THR A 50 1.70 -6.80 -11.16
N ASP A 51 2.69 -6.27 -11.87
CA ASP A 51 3.74 -7.07 -12.51
C ASP A 51 4.62 -7.78 -11.47
N ILE A 52 5.00 -7.08 -10.38
CA ILE A 52 5.76 -7.68 -9.28
C ILE A 52 4.95 -8.80 -8.63
N ALA A 53 3.69 -8.57 -8.27
CA ALA A 53 2.83 -9.57 -7.65
C ALA A 53 2.62 -10.79 -8.56
N LYS A 54 2.42 -10.56 -9.86
CA LYS A 54 2.32 -11.60 -10.87
C LYS A 54 3.58 -12.46 -10.93
N ASN A 55 4.76 -11.83 -10.98
CA ASN A 55 6.04 -12.53 -11.01
C ASN A 55 6.29 -13.31 -9.72
N MET A 56 5.90 -12.76 -8.55
CA MET A 56 5.97 -13.47 -7.26
C MET A 56 5.21 -14.79 -7.29
N VAL A 57 4.01 -14.78 -7.90
CA VAL A 57 3.14 -15.95 -7.95
C VAL A 57 3.55 -16.92 -9.06
N THR A 58 3.88 -16.40 -10.26
CA THR A 58 4.03 -17.24 -11.46
C THR A 58 5.47 -17.63 -11.78
N GLN A 59 6.44 -16.80 -11.42
CA GLN A 59 7.83 -17.02 -11.82
C GLN A 59 8.74 -17.41 -10.64
N TRP A 60 8.51 -16.78 -9.48
CA TRP A 60 9.43 -16.94 -8.35
C TRP A 60 8.93 -17.91 -7.28
N GLY A 61 7.73 -18.51 -7.48
CA GLY A 61 7.17 -19.51 -6.58
C GLY A 61 7.01 -19.01 -5.12
N MET A 62 6.69 -17.71 -4.96
CA MET A 62 6.61 -17.06 -3.65
C MET A 62 5.20 -17.07 -3.04
N SER A 63 4.22 -17.74 -3.69
CA SER A 63 2.88 -17.91 -3.15
C SER A 63 2.78 -19.25 -2.40
N ASP A 64 2.33 -19.20 -1.16
CA ASP A 64 2.10 -20.39 -0.36
C ASP A 64 0.85 -21.17 -0.81
N LYS A 65 -0.09 -20.50 -1.50
CA LYS A 65 -1.33 -21.10 -2.01
C LYS A 65 -1.13 -21.84 -3.34
N ILE A 66 -0.34 -21.23 -4.23
CA ILE A 66 -0.05 -21.81 -5.55
C ILE A 66 1.11 -22.80 -5.47
N GLY A 67 2.04 -22.58 -4.52
CA GLY A 67 3.24 -23.39 -4.36
C GLY A 67 4.42 -22.91 -5.22
N PRO A 68 5.56 -23.62 -5.12
CA PRO A 68 6.79 -23.26 -5.83
C PRO A 68 6.76 -23.75 -7.29
N LEU A 69 5.84 -23.24 -8.08
CA LEU A 69 5.66 -23.54 -9.49
C LEU A 69 6.18 -22.39 -10.33
N HIS A 70 6.72 -22.71 -11.50
CA HIS A 70 7.14 -21.74 -12.50
C HIS A 70 6.24 -21.89 -13.72
N PHE A 71 5.52 -20.82 -14.05
CA PHE A 71 4.66 -20.76 -15.22
C PHE A 71 5.29 -19.83 -16.26
N LYS A 72 5.44 -20.31 -17.47
CA LYS A 72 5.81 -19.44 -18.58
C LYS A 72 4.62 -18.54 -18.90
N THR A 73 4.69 -17.30 -18.48
CA THR A 73 3.79 -16.25 -18.97
C THR A 73 4.25 -15.96 -20.38
N GLY A 74 3.41 -16.29 -21.38
CA GLY A 74 3.79 -16.13 -22.78
C GLY A 74 4.27 -14.71 -23.09
N SER A 75 5.57 -14.52 -23.12
CA SER A 75 6.22 -13.42 -23.79
C SER A 75 6.98 -13.99 -24.96
N GLU A 76 6.43 -13.74 -26.13
CA GLU A 76 7.16 -13.24 -27.29
C GLU A 76 8.56 -13.81 -27.50
N GLU A 77 8.63 -15.00 -28.03
CA GLU A 77 9.62 -15.20 -29.10
C GLU A 77 8.86 -15.21 -30.41
N VAL A 78 8.67 -14.04 -30.99
CA VAL A 78 8.33 -13.89 -32.41
C VAL A 78 9.53 -14.34 -33.20
N PHE A 79 9.72 -15.64 -33.29
CA PHE A 79 10.69 -16.22 -34.21
C PHE A 79 9.96 -16.52 -35.52
N LEU A 80 10.16 -15.59 -36.46
CA LEU A 80 9.93 -15.76 -37.92
C LEU A 80 8.89 -16.81 -38.32
N GLY A 81 7.64 -16.37 -38.45
CA GLY A 81 6.70 -16.98 -39.42
C GLY A 81 5.97 -18.23 -38.97
N ARG A 82 6.00 -18.61 -37.67
CA ARG A 82 5.17 -19.66 -37.11
C ARG A 82 4.32 -19.10 -36.00
N GLU A 83 3.02 -18.94 -36.21
CA GLU A 83 2.04 -18.78 -35.14
C GLU A 83 2.08 -20.04 -34.30
N ILE A 84 2.92 -20.04 -33.26
CA ILE A 84 2.82 -21.01 -32.18
C ILE A 84 1.62 -20.56 -31.38
N SER A 85 0.54 -21.31 -31.47
CA SER A 85 -0.67 -21.16 -30.67
C SER A 85 -0.24 -20.90 -29.21
N ASN A 86 -0.60 -19.72 -28.69
CA ASN A 86 -0.45 -19.35 -27.28
C ASN A 86 -1.35 -20.26 -26.43
N GLY A 87 -0.98 -21.53 -26.32
CA GLY A 87 -1.55 -22.42 -25.32
C GLY A 87 -1.11 -21.90 -23.94
N ARG A 88 -2.04 -21.43 -23.13
CA ARG A 88 -1.76 -21.20 -21.71
C ARG A 88 -1.30 -22.54 -21.14
N ASP A 89 -0.12 -22.56 -20.53
CA ASP A 89 0.46 -23.77 -19.95
C ASP A 89 -0.30 -24.27 -18.68
N PHE A 90 -1.47 -23.68 -18.38
CA PHE A 90 -2.23 -23.96 -17.17
C PHE A 90 -3.74 -23.89 -17.39
N SER A 91 -4.49 -24.64 -16.59
CA SER A 91 -5.95 -24.72 -16.67
C SER A 91 -6.62 -23.37 -16.31
N ASP A 92 -7.86 -23.18 -16.76
CA ASP A 92 -8.63 -21.98 -16.41
C ASP A 92 -8.85 -21.86 -14.89
N GLU A 93 -8.97 -22.96 -14.18
CA GLU A 93 -9.10 -22.99 -12.72
C GLU A 93 -7.83 -22.49 -12.02
N LEU A 94 -6.66 -22.91 -12.52
CA LEU A 94 -5.38 -22.43 -11.99
C LEU A 94 -5.16 -20.95 -12.33
N SER A 95 -5.56 -20.50 -13.53
CA SER A 95 -5.55 -19.09 -13.92
C SER A 95 -6.35 -18.24 -12.93
N ALA A 96 -7.59 -18.65 -12.65
CA ALA A 96 -8.43 -17.95 -11.67
C ALA A 96 -7.83 -17.92 -10.26
N SER A 97 -7.13 -18.98 -9.88
CA SER A 97 -6.44 -19.06 -8.59
C SER A 97 -5.23 -18.11 -8.53
N ILE A 98 -4.48 -18.00 -9.62
CA ILE A 98 -3.36 -17.04 -9.76
C ILE A 98 -3.90 -15.60 -9.68
N ASP A 99 -4.95 -15.28 -10.43
CA ASP A 99 -5.54 -13.94 -10.44
C ASP A 99 -6.05 -13.53 -9.06
N LYS A 100 -6.66 -14.47 -8.35
CA LYS A 100 -7.11 -14.28 -6.97
C LYS A 100 -5.95 -13.99 -6.02
N GLU A 101 -4.87 -14.77 -6.10
CA GLU A 101 -3.70 -14.62 -5.26
C GLU A 101 -2.99 -13.28 -5.51
N VAL A 102 -2.80 -12.89 -6.78
CA VAL A 102 -2.25 -11.59 -7.17
C VAL A 102 -3.10 -10.45 -6.60
N SER A 103 -4.43 -10.54 -6.74
CA SER A 103 -5.36 -9.54 -6.19
C SER A 103 -5.26 -9.46 -4.66
N GLU A 104 -5.13 -10.57 -3.96
CA GLU A 104 -4.97 -10.60 -2.50
C GLU A 104 -3.64 -9.98 -2.05
N ILE A 105 -2.54 -10.27 -2.74
CA ILE A 105 -1.23 -9.67 -2.45
C ILE A 105 -1.31 -8.14 -2.55
N ILE A 106 -1.90 -7.61 -3.64
CA ILE A 106 -2.03 -6.16 -3.85
C ILE A 106 -2.96 -5.52 -2.81
N LYS A 107 -4.11 -6.15 -2.50
CA LYS A 107 -5.02 -5.66 -1.46
C LYS A 107 -4.39 -5.63 -0.08
N ASN A 108 -3.55 -6.61 0.24
CA ASN A 108 -2.82 -6.62 1.50
C ASN A 108 -1.79 -5.49 1.56
N ALA A 109 -1.08 -5.22 0.46
CA ALA A 109 -0.17 -4.10 0.36
C ALA A 109 -0.91 -2.75 0.50
N GLU A 110 -2.05 -2.56 -0.18
CA GLU A 110 -2.90 -1.37 -0.01
C GLU A 110 -3.32 -1.19 1.46
N LYS A 111 -3.78 -2.25 2.10
CA LYS A 111 -4.19 -2.21 3.51
C LYS A 111 -3.03 -1.88 4.45
N ASN A 112 -1.84 -2.41 4.20
CA ASN A 112 -0.65 -2.10 4.99
C ASN A 112 -0.27 -0.63 4.83
N ALA A 113 -0.25 -0.11 3.60
CA ALA A 113 0.02 1.29 3.31
C ALA A 113 -1.03 2.21 3.98
N ASP A 114 -2.33 1.89 3.88
CA ASP A 114 -3.41 2.62 4.56
C ASP A 114 -3.17 2.68 6.08
N ASN A 115 -2.81 1.56 6.71
CA ASN A 115 -2.55 1.49 8.14
C ASN A 115 -1.33 2.32 8.55
N ILE A 116 -0.23 2.24 7.78
CA ILE A 116 0.98 3.01 8.05
C ILE A 116 0.69 4.51 7.96
N LEU A 117 0.01 4.97 6.92
CA LEU A 117 -0.31 6.37 6.71
C LEU A 117 -1.32 6.89 7.74
N ALA A 118 -2.35 6.12 8.07
CA ALA A 118 -3.34 6.49 9.08
C ALA A 118 -2.71 6.66 10.48
N ASN A 119 -1.76 5.79 10.84
CA ASN A 119 -1.05 5.88 12.10
C ASN A 119 -0.03 7.03 12.16
N ASN A 120 0.39 7.55 11.00
CA ASN A 120 1.41 8.59 10.87
C ASN A 120 0.87 9.83 10.12
N ILE A 121 -0.42 10.13 10.25
CA ILE A 121 -1.09 11.20 9.50
C ILE A 121 -0.44 12.58 9.73
N ASN A 122 0.04 12.87 10.93
CA ASN A 122 0.72 14.13 11.25
C ASN A 122 2.04 14.25 10.48
N SER A 123 2.85 13.17 10.46
CA SER A 123 4.09 13.13 9.70
C SER A 123 3.84 13.29 8.20
N LEU A 124 2.74 12.73 7.68
CA LEU A 124 2.35 12.93 6.28
C LEU A 124 2.08 14.42 5.98
N HIS A 125 1.35 15.11 6.86
CA HIS A 125 1.08 16.54 6.71
C HIS A 125 2.36 17.38 6.83
N ASP A 126 3.25 17.06 7.77
CA ASP A 126 4.50 17.79 8.00
C ASP A 126 5.45 17.65 6.80
N VAL A 127 5.58 16.44 6.24
CA VAL A 127 6.35 16.20 5.01
C VAL A 127 5.75 16.94 3.82
N ALA A 128 4.42 16.90 3.65
CA ALA A 128 3.75 17.62 2.56
C ALA A 128 3.97 19.13 2.67
N LYS A 129 3.87 19.71 3.86
CA LYS A 129 4.15 21.12 4.12
C LYS A 129 5.60 21.48 3.82
N ALA A 130 6.55 20.68 4.25
CA ALA A 130 7.96 20.90 3.97
C ALA A 130 8.27 20.88 2.46
N LEU A 131 7.60 20.01 1.70
CA LEU A 131 7.71 19.97 0.24
C LEU A 131 7.09 21.18 -0.44
N LEU A 132 5.96 21.70 0.07
CA LEU A 132 5.36 22.93 -0.44
C LEU A 132 6.25 24.16 -0.20
N ASP A 133 6.95 24.19 0.95
CA ASP A 133 7.83 25.31 1.31
C ASP A 133 9.19 25.26 0.61
N ARG A 134 9.73 24.07 0.34
CA ARG A 134 11.12 23.87 -0.13
C ARG A 134 11.23 23.23 -1.52
N GLU A 135 10.11 22.78 -2.10
CA GLU A 135 10.00 22.04 -3.37
C GLU A 135 10.73 20.70 -3.37
N THR A 136 11.87 20.60 -2.68
CA THR A 136 12.68 19.37 -2.54
C THR A 136 13.18 19.22 -1.10
N ILE A 137 13.19 17.97 -0.62
CA ILE A 137 13.79 17.59 0.67
C ILE A 137 14.67 16.34 0.47
N THR A 138 15.76 16.24 1.25
CA THR A 138 16.60 15.04 1.27
C THR A 138 15.98 13.94 2.12
N GLY A 139 16.45 12.69 1.96
CA GLY A 139 16.01 11.58 2.80
C GLY A 139 16.29 11.80 4.30
N GLU A 140 17.42 12.44 4.64
CA GLU A 140 17.77 12.80 6.02
C GLU A 140 16.78 13.81 6.61
N GLN A 141 16.47 14.87 5.87
CA GLN A 141 15.48 15.87 6.28
C GLN A 141 14.08 15.26 6.45
N MET A 142 13.70 14.34 5.58
CA MET A 142 12.44 13.61 5.73
C MET A 142 12.42 12.77 7.02
N LEU A 143 13.50 12.07 7.34
CA LEU A 143 13.60 11.29 8.57
C LEU A 143 13.54 12.17 9.82
N GLU A 144 14.18 13.35 9.80
CA GLU A 144 14.10 14.33 10.89
C GLU A 144 12.66 14.81 11.12
N ILE A 145 11.92 15.10 10.06
CA ILE A 145 10.52 15.52 10.12
C ILE A 145 9.66 14.42 10.76
N ILE A 146 9.81 13.18 10.28
CA ILE A 146 9.04 12.04 10.78
C ILE A 146 9.33 11.76 12.26
N THR A 147 10.61 11.84 12.68
CA THR A 147 11.01 11.57 14.07
C THR A 147 10.63 12.70 15.02
N SER A 148 10.73 13.94 14.61
CA SER A 148 10.33 15.12 15.44
C SER A 148 8.80 15.20 15.60
N GLY A 149 8.01 14.88 14.57
CA GLY A 149 6.55 14.85 14.65
C GLY A 149 5.99 13.75 15.55
N SER A 150 6.75 12.67 15.78
CA SER A 150 6.34 11.55 16.63
C SER A 150 6.36 11.87 18.14
N THR A 151 6.87 13.03 18.57
CA THR A 151 6.95 13.42 19.99
C THR A 151 5.70 14.12 20.50
N GLU A 152 4.78 14.56 19.65
CA GLU A 152 3.48 15.08 20.08
C GLU A 152 2.37 14.03 19.99
N LYS A 153 2.18 13.28 21.08
CA LYS A 153 0.96 12.47 21.25
C LYS A 153 -0.26 13.40 21.21
N PRO A 154 -1.31 13.10 20.42
CA PRO A 154 -2.51 13.92 20.39
C PRO A 154 -3.12 13.98 21.81
N LYS A 155 -3.21 15.17 22.39
CA LYS A 155 -3.99 15.42 23.61
C LYS A 155 -5.46 15.19 23.27
N VAL A 156 -5.97 14.01 23.63
CA VAL A 156 -7.39 13.73 23.61
C VAL A 156 -8.07 14.70 24.55
N SER A 157 -8.74 15.71 24.00
CA SER A 157 -9.57 16.64 24.78
C SER A 157 -10.77 15.85 25.31
N LYS A 158 -10.75 15.56 26.61
CA LYS A 158 -11.91 15.01 27.34
C LYS A 158 -13.05 16.04 27.29
N ALA A 159 -14.02 15.80 26.43
CA ALA A 159 -15.29 16.53 26.44
C ALA A 159 -15.95 16.34 27.80
N LYS A 160 -16.11 17.45 28.55
CA LYS A 160 -16.83 17.49 29.83
C LYS A 160 -18.31 17.29 29.55
N THR A 161 -18.81 16.10 29.83
CA THR A 161 -20.25 15.81 29.86
C THR A 161 -20.86 16.54 31.06
N LYS A 162 -21.57 17.63 30.83
CA LYS A 162 -22.40 18.28 31.83
C LYS A 162 -23.62 17.40 32.11
N SER A 163 -23.61 16.72 33.25
CA SER A 163 -24.76 16.05 33.83
C SER A 163 -25.74 17.10 34.36
N THR A 164 -26.84 17.28 33.68
CA THR A 164 -28.00 18.08 34.16
C THR A 164 -28.83 17.20 35.10
N ARG A 165 -28.62 17.33 36.41
CA ARG A 165 -29.53 16.78 37.40
C ARG A 165 -30.86 17.54 37.35
N ARG A 166 -31.89 16.91 36.88
CA ARG A 166 -33.31 17.33 37.10
C ARG A 166 -33.75 16.80 38.47
N SER A 167 -33.95 17.71 39.41
CA SER A 167 -34.63 17.46 40.66
C SER A 167 -36.14 17.41 40.40
N SER A 168 -36.75 16.26 40.60
CA SER A 168 -38.23 16.11 40.68
C SER A 168 -38.63 16.21 42.16
N SER A 169 -39.18 17.34 42.54
CA SER A 169 -39.90 17.49 43.82
C SER A 169 -41.32 16.99 43.66
N VAL A 170 -41.62 15.86 44.26
CA VAL A 170 -43.01 15.39 44.49
C VAL A 170 -43.52 16.19 45.67
N LYS A 171 -44.61 16.91 45.49
CA LYS A 171 -45.48 17.43 46.55
C LYS A 171 -46.74 16.59 46.59
N GLU A 172 -46.82 15.86 47.70
CA GLU A 172 -48.02 15.22 48.20
C GLU A 172 -48.96 16.29 48.75
N LYS A 173 -50.23 16.27 48.40
CA LYS A 173 -51.33 16.76 49.26
C LYS A 173 -52.65 16.15 48.79
N LYS A 174 -53.29 15.42 49.75
CA LYS A 174 -54.69 15.16 50.05
C LYS A 174 -55.54 14.53 48.96
#